data_336286ee3cc940cfd12b50cbccdd65ae
#
_entry.id   336286ee3cc940cfd12b50cbccdd65ae
#
_cell.length_a   1.000
_cell.length_b   1.000
_cell.length_c   1.000
_cell.angle_alpha   90.00
_cell.angle_beta   90.00
_cell.angle_gamma   90.00
#
_symmetry.space_group_name_H-M   'P 1'
#
loop_
_entity.id
_entity.type
_entity.pdbx_description
1 polymer ?
#
loop_
_entity_poly.entity_id
_entity_poly.type
_entity_poly.pdbx_seq_one_letter_code
_entity_poly.pdbx_strand_id
1 'polypeptide(L)'
;MLADEMVVALGARNSSVNVINRDLAAGIGIVNAAWIEAERTSEENRTSDQRALLTQSDALVAELQAADDIVIATPIYNFSVPAALKAWIDLICRDKITFVYENNSSRGLLSNKRATVIVTSGGTLADRDIDFTTSYIQHILGFIGVNDVTMIDVTGLSNNRSKVIDDARQEINAVSTRQLANGRSLSVAE
;
A
#
# COMPACT_ATOMS: atom_id res chain seq x y z
N MET A 1 -15.80 3.82 -7.14
CA MET A 1 -15.39 3.97 -5.71
C MET A 1 -14.35 5.07 -5.60
N LEU A 2 -14.08 5.65 -4.40
CA LEU A 2 -13.08 6.72 -4.25
C LEU A 2 -11.67 6.31 -4.75
N ALA A 3 -11.30 5.04 -4.60
CA ALA A 3 -10.05 4.52 -5.16
C ALA A 3 -10.03 4.61 -6.70
N ASP A 4 -11.13 4.28 -7.36
CA ASP A 4 -11.23 4.40 -8.82
C ASP A 4 -11.19 5.88 -9.25
N GLU A 5 -11.84 6.76 -8.47
CA GLU A 5 -11.77 8.21 -8.70
C GLU A 5 -10.32 8.72 -8.57
N MET A 6 -9.55 8.20 -7.59
CA MET A 6 -8.12 8.53 -7.45
C MET A 6 -7.29 8.03 -8.64
N VAL A 7 -7.50 6.78 -9.06
CA VAL A 7 -6.82 6.20 -10.24
C VAL A 7 -7.12 7.01 -11.50
N VAL A 8 -8.39 7.38 -11.71
CA VAL A 8 -8.80 8.25 -12.84
C VAL A 8 -8.12 9.62 -12.75
N ALA A 9 -8.06 10.23 -11.55
CA ALA A 9 -7.43 11.52 -11.34
C ALA A 9 -5.91 11.49 -11.58
N LEU A 10 -5.24 10.39 -11.25
CA LEU A 10 -3.84 10.13 -11.59
C LEU A 10 -3.65 9.90 -13.10
N GLY A 11 -4.57 9.14 -13.72
CA GLY A 11 -4.51 8.78 -15.14
C GLY A 11 -4.89 9.90 -16.11
N ALA A 12 -5.74 10.85 -15.70
CA ALA A 12 -6.19 11.96 -16.57
C ALA A 12 -5.05 12.85 -17.10
N ARG A 13 -3.83 12.63 -16.65
CA ARG A 13 -2.63 13.46 -16.88
C ARG A 13 -1.53 12.75 -17.61
N ASN A 14 -1.70 11.47 -17.87
CA ASN A 14 -0.72 10.66 -18.57
C ASN A 14 -1.43 9.86 -19.65
N SER A 15 -0.99 9.96 -20.89
CA SER A 15 -1.60 9.28 -22.03
C SER A 15 -1.46 7.74 -21.97
N SER A 16 -0.71 7.21 -21.03
CA SER A 16 -0.56 5.77 -20.82
C SER A 16 -0.31 5.44 -19.34
N VAL A 17 -1.38 5.20 -18.58
CA VAL A 17 -1.28 4.66 -17.21
C VAL A 17 -1.57 3.17 -17.28
N ASN A 18 -0.64 2.36 -16.81
CA ASN A 18 -0.86 0.94 -16.56
C ASN A 18 -1.37 0.76 -15.13
N VAL A 19 -2.59 0.25 -14.96
CA VAL A 19 -3.21 0.04 -13.66
C VAL A 19 -3.20 -1.44 -13.31
N ILE A 20 -2.51 -1.80 -12.23
CA ILE A 20 -2.58 -3.14 -11.63
C ILE A 20 -3.59 -3.06 -10.49
N ASN A 21 -4.69 -3.78 -10.61
CA ASN A 21 -5.71 -3.86 -9.56
C ASN A 21 -5.51 -5.12 -8.74
N ARG A 22 -5.37 -4.97 -7.42
CA ARG A 22 -5.21 -6.06 -6.47
C ARG A 22 -6.36 -6.07 -5.45
N ASP A 23 -7.34 -6.94 -5.66
CA ASP A 23 -8.40 -7.19 -4.70
C ASP A 23 -7.95 -8.22 -3.65
N LEU A 24 -7.64 -7.74 -2.45
CA LEU A 24 -7.21 -8.59 -1.34
C LEU A 24 -8.35 -9.44 -0.77
N ALA A 25 -9.60 -9.04 -0.98
CA ALA A 25 -10.78 -9.82 -0.55
C ALA A 25 -10.99 -11.08 -1.39
N ALA A 26 -10.45 -11.14 -2.59
CA ALA A 26 -10.48 -12.34 -3.45
C ALA A 26 -9.63 -13.51 -2.90
N GLY A 27 -8.78 -13.24 -1.92
CA GLY A 27 -7.94 -14.22 -1.23
C GLY A 27 -6.46 -13.87 -1.27
N ILE A 28 -5.81 -14.02 -0.13
CA ILE A 28 -4.38 -13.82 0.05
C ILE A 28 -3.82 -14.86 1.00
N GLY A 29 -2.61 -15.36 0.71
CA GLY A 29 -1.91 -16.31 1.57
C GLY A 29 -1.52 -15.72 2.92
N ILE A 30 -1.47 -16.57 3.93
CA ILE A 30 -1.02 -16.19 5.28
C ILE A 30 0.38 -16.76 5.49
N VAL A 31 1.29 -15.96 5.99
CA VAL A 31 2.64 -16.36 6.35
C VAL A 31 2.58 -17.43 7.45
N ASN A 32 3.25 -18.55 7.21
CA ASN A 32 3.37 -19.66 8.14
C ASN A 32 4.85 -20.08 8.32
N ALA A 33 5.11 -21.07 9.16
CA ALA A 33 6.48 -21.51 9.47
C ALA A 33 7.25 -21.97 8.21
N ALA A 34 6.61 -22.68 7.30
CA ALA A 34 7.25 -23.14 6.06
C ALA A 34 7.60 -21.97 5.13
N TRP A 35 6.73 -20.96 5.06
CA TRP A 35 7.00 -19.75 4.29
C TRP A 35 8.20 -18.98 4.88
N ILE A 36 8.26 -18.84 6.21
CA ILE A 36 9.37 -18.16 6.90
C ILE A 36 10.69 -18.89 6.65
N GLU A 37 10.69 -20.22 6.68
CA GLU A 37 11.86 -21.02 6.35
C GLU A 37 12.30 -20.81 4.90
N ALA A 38 11.36 -20.82 3.96
CA ALA A 38 11.62 -20.55 2.54
C ALA A 38 12.21 -19.15 2.32
N GLU A 39 11.68 -18.15 3.01
CA GLU A 39 12.16 -16.76 2.92
C GLU A 39 13.59 -16.61 3.44
N ARG A 40 13.92 -17.25 4.56
CA ARG A 40 15.27 -17.24 5.18
C ARG A 40 16.30 -18.08 4.41
N THR A 41 15.85 -19.01 3.58
CA THR A 41 16.75 -19.80 2.71
C THR A 41 17.26 -18.93 1.59
N SER A 42 18.57 -18.91 1.35
CA SER A 42 19.16 -18.16 0.24
C SER A 42 18.67 -18.71 -1.10
N GLU A 43 18.51 -17.83 -2.08
CA GLU A 43 17.82 -18.14 -3.34
C GLU A 43 18.40 -19.36 -4.07
N GLU A 44 19.73 -19.48 -4.08
CA GLU A 44 20.45 -20.60 -4.70
C GLU A 44 20.18 -21.94 -4.02
N ASN A 45 19.83 -21.94 -2.72
CA ASN A 45 19.60 -23.15 -1.93
C ASN A 45 18.12 -23.53 -1.76
N ARG A 46 17.19 -22.71 -2.30
CA ARG A 46 15.75 -22.98 -2.22
C ARG A 46 15.37 -24.22 -3.03
N THR A 47 14.58 -25.09 -2.43
CA THR A 47 13.91 -26.17 -3.12
C THR A 47 12.80 -25.64 -4.06
N SER A 48 12.27 -26.49 -4.95
CA SER A 48 11.09 -26.16 -5.78
C SER A 48 9.88 -25.78 -4.92
N ASP A 49 9.65 -26.48 -3.83
CA ASP A 49 8.51 -26.25 -2.94
C ASP A 49 8.65 -24.92 -2.19
N GLN A 50 9.86 -24.59 -1.74
CA GLN A 50 10.15 -23.29 -1.14
C GLN A 50 9.94 -22.12 -2.12
N ARG A 51 10.35 -22.28 -3.38
CA ARG A 51 10.08 -21.27 -4.41
C ARG A 51 8.58 -21.12 -4.67
N ALA A 52 7.83 -22.24 -4.72
CA ALA A 52 6.39 -22.21 -4.88
C ALA A 52 5.68 -21.46 -3.73
N LEU A 53 6.12 -21.66 -2.48
CA LEU A 53 5.59 -20.93 -1.33
C LEU A 53 5.78 -19.41 -1.43
N LEU A 54 6.87 -18.95 -2.02
CA LEU A 54 7.20 -17.53 -2.15
C LEU A 54 6.55 -16.84 -3.37
N THR A 55 6.02 -17.60 -4.34
CA THR A 55 5.52 -17.08 -5.63
C THR A 55 4.53 -15.93 -5.48
N GLN A 56 3.57 -16.02 -4.53
CA GLN A 56 2.62 -14.93 -4.32
C GLN A 56 3.30 -13.69 -3.78
N SER A 57 4.18 -13.83 -2.81
CA SER A 57 4.96 -12.73 -2.24
C SER A 57 5.84 -12.06 -3.30
N ASP A 58 6.53 -12.85 -4.13
CA ASP A 58 7.38 -12.34 -5.20
C ASP A 58 6.57 -11.53 -6.23
N ALA A 59 5.37 -12.00 -6.60
CA ALA A 59 4.46 -11.27 -7.48
C ALA A 59 4.00 -9.93 -6.87
N LEU A 60 3.61 -9.92 -5.58
CA LEU A 60 3.19 -8.70 -4.88
C LEU A 60 4.32 -7.68 -4.75
N VAL A 61 5.53 -8.15 -4.49
CA VAL A 61 6.73 -7.29 -4.43
C VAL A 61 7.06 -6.73 -5.80
N ALA A 62 6.98 -7.53 -6.86
CA ALA A 62 7.21 -7.07 -8.23
C ALA A 62 6.21 -5.99 -8.64
N GLU A 63 4.92 -6.11 -8.26
CA GLU A 63 3.90 -5.07 -8.47
C GLU A 63 4.29 -3.76 -7.78
N LEU A 64 4.74 -3.83 -6.52
CA LEU A 64 5.20 -2.64 -5.79
C LEU A 64 6.47 -2.02 -6.40
N GLN A 65 7.40 -2.85 -6.86
CA GLN A 65 8.63 -2.37 -7.51
C GLN A 65 8.33 -1.67 -8.84
N ALA A 66 7.35 -2.16 -9.59
CA ALA A 66 6.94 -1.59 -10.88
C ALA A 66 6.07 -0.33 -10.73
N ALA A 67 5.35 -0.15 -9.62
CA ALA A 67 4.46 0.98 -9.41
C ALA A 67 5.22 2.27 -9.09
N ASP A 68 4.83 3.39 -9.67
CA ASP A 68 5.23 4.74 -9.28
C ASP A 68 4.27 5.29 -8.20
N ASP A 69 2.98 5.03 -8.38
CA ASP A 69 1.90 5.42 -7.47
C ASP A 69 1.20 4.19 -6.89
N ILE A 70 1.03 4.18 -5.59
CA ILE A 70 0.36 3.11 -4.84
C ILE A 70 -0.92 3.69 -4.25
N VAL A 71 -2.08 3.10 -4.58
CA VAL A 71 -3.36 3.49 -4.01
C VAL A 71 -3.87 2.36 -3.13
N ILE A 72 -4.03 2.63 -1.84
CA ILE A 72 -4.57 1.67 -0.87
C ILE A 72 -5.91 2.18 -0.37
N ALA A 73 -6.99 1.43 -0.60
CA ALA A 73 -8.29 1.70 -0.02
C ALA A 73 -8.62 0.64 1.02
N THR A 74 -8.82 1.05 2.26
CA THR A 74 -9.02 0.13 3.37
C THR A 74 -10.05 0.64 4.38
N PRO A 75 -10.94 -0.22 4.90
CA PRO A 75 -11.74 0.13 6.06
C PRO A 75 -10.94 -0.05 7.36
N ILE A 76 -11.39 0.63 8.40
CA ILE A 76 -11.00 0.30 9.78
C ILE A 76 -11.94 -0.82 10.27
N TYR A 77 -11.39 -1.99 10.53
CA TYR A 77 -12.12 -3.12 11.13
C TYR A 77 -11.59 -3.38 12.54
N ASN A 78 -12.48 -3.29 13.53
CA ASN A 78 -12.08 -3.49 14.92
C ASN A 78 -10.84 -2.68 15.32
N PHE A 79 -10.86 -1.39 14.96
CA PHE A 79 -9.81 -0.40 15.26
C PHE A 79 -8.49 -0.56 14.48
N SER A 80 -8.37 -1.52 13.55
CA SER A 80 -7.13 -1.77 12.81
C SER A 80 -7.39 -2.15 11.35
N VAL A 81 -6.33 -2.53 10.63
CA VAL A 81 -6.40 -2.98 9.25
C VAL A 81 -7.14 -4.32 9.13
N PRO A 82 -7.88 -4.57 8.03
CA PRO A 82 -8.44 -5.89 7.76
C PRO A 82 -7.37 -6.98 7.71
N ALA A 83 -7.74 -8.20 8.10
CA ALA A 83 -6.83 -9.34 8.10
C ALA A 83 -6.15 -9.58 6.72
N ALA A 84 -6.87 -9.36 5.63
CA ALA A 84 -6.33 -9.49 4.28
C ALA A 84 -5.25 -8.45 3.99
N LEU A 85 -5.43 -7.19 4.43
CA LEU A 85 -4.39 -6.16 4.28
C LEU A 85 -3.18 -6.48 5.17
N LYS A 86 -3.39 -7.00 6.39
CA LYS A 86 -2.27 -7.45 7.23
C LYS A 86 -1.49 -8.58 6.58
N ALA A 87 -2.18 -9.57 5.98
CA ALA A 87 -1.52 -10.66 5.25
C ALA A 87 -0.72 -10.15 4.04
N TRP A 88 -1.26 -9.17 3.30
CA TRP A 88 -0.52 -8.51 2.22
C TRP A 88 0.75 -7.82 2.74
N ILE A 89 0.65 -7.07 3.85
CA ILE A 89 1.81 -6.43 4.48
C ILE A 89 2.88 -7.46 4.86
N ASP A 90 2.47 -8.59 5.44
CA ASP A 90 3.40 -9.64 5.84
C ASP A 90 4.11 -10.29 4.65
N LEU A 91 3.43 -10.38 3.50
CA LEU A 91 4.00 -10.95 2.27
C LEU A 91 4.92 -9.97 1.53
N ILE A 92 4.73 -8.66 1.66
CA ILE A 92 5.57 -7.66 0.95
C ILE A 92 6.76 -7.18 1.78
N CYS A 93 6.77 -7.37 3.10
CA CYS A 93 7.91 -7.05 3.95
C CYS A 93 8.97 -8.16 3.84
N ARG A 94 9.86 -8.04 2.87
CA ARG A 94 10.89 -9.04 2.53
C ARG A 94 12.28 -8.48 2.84
N ASP A 95 13.04 -9.22 3.66
CA ASP A 95 14.43 -8.86 3.97
C ASP A 95 15.28 -8.84 2.69
N LYS A 96 16.12 -7.81 2.55
CA LYS A 96 17.00 -7.54 1.40
C LYS A 96 16.27 -7.31 0.07
N ILE A 97 14.92 -7.26 0.05
CA ILE A 97 14.14 -7.00 -1.17
C ILE A 97 13.34 -5.70 -1.04
N THR A 98 12.56 -5.53 0.03
CA THR A 98 11.79 -4.30 0.28
C THR A 98 12.33 -3.48 1.45
N PHE A 99 13.10 -4.09 2.32
CA PHE A 99 13.85 -3.44 3.38
C PHE A 99 15.14 -4.20 3.69
N VAL A 100 16.04 -3.58 4.47
CA VAL A 100 17.27 -4.22 4.97
C VAL A 100 17.57 -3.70 6.38
N TYR A 101 18.17 -4.55 7.22
CA TYR A 101 18.73 -4.14 8.50
C TYR A 101 20.23 -3.87 8.34
N GLU A 102 20.64 -2.63 8.63
CA GLU A 102 22.02 -2.19 8.59
C GLU A 102 22.32 -1.32 9.83
N ASN A 103 23.44 -1.56 10.49
CA ASN A 103 23.89 -0.75 11.65
C ASN A 103 22.82 -0.56 12.76
N ASN A 104 22.11 -1.60 13.11
CA ASN A 104 21.02 -1.62 14.10
C ASN A 104 19.80 -0.75 13.72
N SER A 105 19.64 -0.39 12.47
CA SER A 105 18.44 0.30 11.96
C SER A 105 17.91 -0.37 10.72
N SER A 106 16.63 -0.15 10.42
CA SER A 106 16.01 -0.60 9.18
C SER A 106 16.09 0.50 8.13
N ARG A 107 16.31 0.11 6.88
CA ARG A 107 16.23 0.99 5.72
C ARG A 107 15.34 0.36 4.65
N GLY A 108 14.32 1.08 4.22
CA GLY A 108 13.45 0.67 3.12
C GLY A 108 14.16 0.77 1.77
N LEU A 109 13.83 -0.12 0.85
CA LEU A 109 14.45 -0.26 -0.46
C LEU A 109 13.57 0.22 -1.62
N LEU A 110 12.26 0.46 -1.37
CA LEU A 110 11.33 0.97 -2.37
C LEU A 110 11.42 2.51 -2.44
N SER A 111 12.31 3.04 -3.24
CA SER A 111 12.51 4.49 -3.40
C SER A 111 11.68 5.08 -4.55
N ASN A 112 11.51 6.41 -4.51
CA ASN A 112 10.85 7.20 -5.57
C ASN A 112 9.38 6.84 -5.83
N LYS A 113 8.69 6.28 -4.85
CA LYS A 113 7.27 5.91 -4.91
C LYS A 113 6.42 6.84 -4.06
N ARG A 114 5.16 6.99 -4.45
CA ARG A 114 4.14 7.73 -3.71
C ARG A 114 3.03 6.78 -3.30
N ALA A 115 2.43 7.01 -2.15
CA ALA A 115 1.26 6.27 -1.72
C ALA A 115 0.11 7.22 -1.37
N THR A 116 -1.08 6.89 -1.81
CA THR A 116 -2.33 7.49 -1.36
C THR A 116 -3.15 6.44 -0.64
N VAL A 117 -3.41 6.65 0.62
CA VAL A 117 -4.15 5.72 1.47
C VAL A 117 -5.51 6.32 1.81
N ILE A 118 -6.58 5.66 1.38
CA ILE A 118 -7.97 6.06 1.61
C ILE A 118 -8.51 5.19 2.74
N VAL A 119 -8.70 5.80 3.91
CA VAL A 119 -9.15 5.07 5.12
C VAL A 119 -10.62 5.35 5.35
N THR A 120 -11.43 4.29 5.44
CA THR A 120 -12.89 4.41 5.62
C THR A 120 -13.35 3.82 6.94
N SER A 121 -14.35 4.45 7.57
CA SER A 121 -14.98 3.90 8.78
C SER A 121 -16.37 4.49 8.98
N GLY A 122 -17.26 3.71 9.60
CA GLY A 122 -18.57 4.20 10.06
C GLY A 122 -18.45 5.15 11.25
N GLY A 123 -17.78 4.74 12.31
CA GLY A 123 -17.73 5.45 13.60
C GLY A 123 -16.35 5.80 14.11
N THR A 124 -15.34 4.93 13.94
CA THR A 124 -13.97 5.22 14.35
C THR A 124 -13.43 6.35 13.45
N LEU A 125 -12.93 7.42 14.06
CA LEU A 125 -12.32 8.54 13.35
C LEU A 125 -10.82 8.29 13.20
N ALA A 126 -10.26 8.69 12.05
CA ALA A 126 -8.83 8.65 11.79
C ALA A 126 -8.06 9.55 12.78
N ASP A 127 -6.79 9.24 13.01
CA ASP A 127 -5.89 9.99 13.91
C ASP A 127 -6.41 10.16 15.35
N ARG A 128 -7.24 9.23 15.84
CA ARG A 128 -7.65 9.17 17.24
C ARG A 128 -6.92 8.05 17.97
N ASP A 129 -6.87 8.13 19.28
CA ASP A 129 -6.15 7.16 20.15
C ASP A 129 -6.54 5.70 19.91
N ILE A 130 -7.73 5.48 19.35
CA ILE A 130 -8.27 4.14 19.01
C ILE A 130 -8.09 3.77 17.53
N ASP A 131 -7.44 4.61 16.73
CA ASP A 131 -7.11 4.30 15.32
C ASP A 131 -5.71 3.68 15.23
N PHE A 132 -5.66 2.38 15.16
CA PHE A 132 -4.43 1.63 14.92
C PHE A 132 -4.20 1.32 13.42
N THR A 133 -4.99 1.90 12.53
CA THR A 133 -4.88 1.70 11.07
C THR A 133 -3.97 2.72 10.43
N THR A 134 -4.27 4.00 10.63
CA THR A 134 -3.63 5.12 9.93
C THR A 134 -2.13 5.16 10.21
N SER A 135 -1.75 5.21 11.49
CA SER A 135 -0.33 5.24 11.90
C SER A 135 0.41 3.96 11.53
N TYR A 136 -0.25 2.81 11.59
CA TYR A 136 0.34 1.52 11.22
C TYR A 136 0.68 1.47 9.73
N ILE A 137 -0.25 1.82 8.84
CA ILE A 137 0.00 1.80 7.39
C ILE A 137 1.10 2.80 7.03
N GLN A 138 1.06 4.00 7.60
CA GLN A 138 2.10 5.02 7.37
C GLN A 138 3.47 4.52 7.81
N HIS A 139 3.56 3.89 8.98
CA HIS A 139 4.79 3.28 9.47
C HIS A 139 5.32 2.20 8.53
N ILE A 140 4.47 1.27 8.09
CA ILE A 140 4.86 0.16 7.21
C ILE A 140 5.32 0.67 5.83
N LEU A 141 4.63 1.63 5.24
CA LEU A 141 5.05 2.23 3.98
C LEU A 141 6.43 2.88 4.11
N GLY A 142 6.66 3.67 5.17
CA GLY A 142 7.97 4.23 5.46
C GLY A 142 9.05 3.16 5.71
N PHE A 143 8.69 2.08 6.41
CA PHE A 143 9.59 0.95 6.68
C PHE A 143 10.11 0.28 5.41
N ILE A 144 9.28 0.12 4.39
CA ILE A 144 9.68 -0.41 3.07
C ILE A 144 10.26 0.64 2.13
N GLY A 145 10.29 1.94 2.52
CA GLY A 145 10.93 3.02 1.77
C GLY A 145 10.01 3.97 1.02
N VAL A 146 8.69 3.80 1.14
CA VAL A 146 7.69 4.71 0.58
C VAL A 146 7.41 5.82 1.59
N ASN A 147 8.09 6.97 1.46
CA ASN A 147 8.02 8.07 2.42
C ASN A 147 7.05 9.19 2.01
N ASP A 148 6.68 9.27 0.73
CA ASP A 148 5.69 10.23 0.22
C ASP A 148 4.30 9.60 0.33
N VAL A 149 3.68 9.75 1.51
CA VAL A 149 2.40 9.12 1.84
C VAL A 149 1.36 10.19 2.12
N THR A 150 0.26 10.17 1.38
CA THR A 150 -0.91 11.00 1.62
C THR A 150 -2.05 10.14 2.18
N MET A 151 -2.59 10.54 3.33
CA MET A 151 -3.76 9.92 3.94
C MET A 151 -5.01 10.70 3.56
N ILE A 152 -6.03 10.01 3.05
CA ILE A 152 -7.36 10.59 2.78
C ILE A 152 -8.35 10.00 3.79
N ASP A 153 -8.85 10.87 4.67
CA ASP A 153 -9.78 10.50 5.73
C ASP A 153 -11.22 10.41 5.20
N VAL A 154 -11.78 9.20 5.21
CA VAL A 154 -13.19 8.91 4.86
C VAL A 154 -13.87 8.25 6.06
N THR A 155 -13.54 8.68 7.28
CA THR A 155 -14.10 8.13 8.51
C THR A 155 -15.29 8.95 9.01
N GLY A 156 -16.04 8.41 9.96
CA GLY A 156 -17.25 9.05 10.48
C GLY A 156 -18.44 9.04 9.51
N LEU A 157 -18.48 8.10 8.57
CA LEU A 157 -19.53 8.00 7.56
C LEU A 157 -20.95 7.85 8.15
N SER A 158 -21.08 7.35 9.38
CA SER A 158 -22.36 7.24 10.08
C SER A 158 -22.95 8.59 10.50
N ASN A 159 -22.10 9.63 10.61
CA ASN A 159 -22.54 10.96 11.07
C ASN A 159 -22.98 11.86 9.92
N ASN A 160 -22.15 11.97 8.87
CA ASN A 160 -22.46 12.80 7.70
C ASN A 160 -21.77 12.25 6.45
N ARG A 161 -22.36 11.19 5.88
CA ARG A 161 -21.81 10.48 4.70
C ARG A 161 -21.54 11.40 3.51
N SER A 162 -22.49 12.29 3.20
CA SER A 162 -22.38 13.15 2.00
C SER A 162 -21.19 14.06 2.13
N LYS A 163 -21.09 14.80 3.26
CA LYS A 163 -19.98 15.72 3.51
C LYS A 163 -18.63 15.02 3.50
N VAL A 164 -18.51 13.87 4.18
CA VAL A 164 -17.25 13.10 4.25
C VAL A 164 -16.79 12.68 2.86
N ILE A 165 -17.71 12.22 2.01
CA ILE A 165 -17.38 11.82 0.64
C ILE A 165 -17.00 13.04 -0.22
N ASP A 166 -17.68 14.17 -0.08
CA ASP A 166 -17.38 15.37 -0.85
C ASP A 166 -16.03 15.98 -0.44
N ASP A 167 -15.71 16.00 0.87
CA ASP A 167 -14.40 16.39 1.37
C ASP A 167 -13.29 15.48 0.80
N ALA A 168 -13.48 14.17 0.83
CA ALA A 168 -12.52 13.20 0.28
C ALA A 168 -12.28 13.40 -1.23
N ARG A 169 -13.31 13.74 -2.00
CA ARG A 169 -13.17 14.07 -3.43
C ARG A 169 -12.36 15.34 -3.66
N GLN A 170 -12.53 16.34 -2.79
CA GLN A 170 -11.69 17.55 -2.85
C GLN A 170 -10.24 17.23 -2.57
N GLU A 171 -9.95 16.37 -1.59
CA GLU A 171 -8.59 15.91 -1.30
C GLU A 171 -7.98 15.11 -2.45
N ILE A 172 -8.71 14.18 -3.05
CA ILE A 172 -8.30 13.43 -4.25
C ILE A 172 -7.87 14.39 -5.35
N ASN A 173 -8.69 15.40 -5.65
CA ASN A 173 -8.37 16.42 -6.64
C ASN A 173 -7.13 17.25 -6.27
N ALA A 174 -6.97 17.60 -5.00
CA ALA A 174 -5.82 18.36 -4.51
C ALA A 174 -4.53 17.54 -4.60
N VAL A 175 -4.54 16.26 -4.19
CA VAL A 175 -3.39 15.34 -4.29
C VAL A 175 -2.95 15.22 -5.73
N SER A 176 -3.91 14.93 -6.61
CA SER A 176 -3.65 14.82 -8.03
C SER A 176 -3.07 16.12 -8.62
N THR A 177 -3.40 17.30 -8.10
CA THR A 177 -2.87 18.61 -8.54
C THR A 177 -1.46 18.89 -8.02
N ARG A 178 -1.15 18.57 -6.76
CA ARG A 178 0.20 18.76 -6.17
C ARG A 178 1.27 17.92 -6.87
N GLN A 179 0.92 16.72 -7.28
CA GLN A 179 1.83 15.83 -8.00
C GLN A 179 2.28 16.38 -9.36
N LEU A 180 1.48 17.27 -9.96
CA LEU A 180 1.88 18.01 -11.19
C LEU A 180 2.96 19.06 -10.94
N ALA A 181 2.84 19.81 -9.83
CA ALA A 181 3.74 20.93 -9.54
C ALA A 181 5.18 20.46 -9.28
N ASN A 182 5.36 19.21 -8.84
CA ASN A 182 6.65 18.61 -8.49
C ASN A 182 7.37 17.95 -9.68
N GLY A 183 6.88 18.09 -10.91
CA GLY A 183 7.62 17.92 -12.17
C GLY A 183 8.41 16.61 -12.34
N ARG A 184 7.97 15.47 -11.80
CA ARG A 184 8.57 14.18 -12.11
C ARG A 184 7.87 13.54 -13.29
N SER A 185 8.60 13.46 -14.40
CA SER A 185 8.27 12.63 -15.56
C SER A 185 8.10 11.18 -15.06
N LEU A 186 6.93 10.61 -15.34
CA LEU A 186 6.73 9.17 -15.19
C LEU A 186 7.66 8.45 -16.18
N SER A 187 8.62 7.71 -15.68
CA SER A 187 9.44 6.86 -16.53
C SER A 187 8.58 5.68 -16.98
N VAL A 188 8.31 5.61 -18.26
CA VAL A 188 7.76 4.45 -18.93
C VAL A 188 8.89 3.42 -19.00
N ALA A 189 8.72 2.27 -18.36
CA ALA A 189 9.55 1.11 -18.67
C ALA A 189 9.06 0.53 -19.98
N GLU A 190 9.92 0.53 -21.01
CA GLU A 190 9.74 -0.22 -22.24
C GLU A 190 9.85 -1.74 -22.01
#